data_fe020daf78a6f62c3a8ed2fff12d5b03
#
_entry.id   fe020daf78a6f62c3a8ed2fff12d5b03
#
_cell.length_a   1.000
_cell.length_b   1.000
_cell.length_c   1.000
_cell.angle_alpha   90.00
_cell.angle_beta   90.00
_cell.angle_gamma   90.00
#
_symmetry.space_group_name_H-M   'P 1'
#
loop_
_entity.id
_entity.type
_entity.pdbx_description
1 polymer ?
#
loop_
_entity_poly.entity_id
_entity_poly.type
_entity_poly.pdbx_seq_one_letter_code
_entity_poly.pdbx_strand_id
1 'polypeptide(L)'
;MSTRTALVAIALLLLGIAIVSPHGSSSKGPYAADIARSPGVLNPDVTQANIDATICVHGWTTTIRPPTSYTNALKRKQMREYGVGGSLSDYQEDHLISLELGGHPTDPRNLWPEPYPRASEVDSIENDLNAKVCAGELSLEEAQRKESELKHRDG
;
A
#
# COMPACT_ATOMS: atom_id res chain seq x y z
N MET A 1 59.41 -47.98 39.16
CA MET A 1 58.55 -48.05 37.97
C MET A 1 57.54 -46.90 38.11
N SER A 2 57.70 -45.83 37.32
CA SER A 2 56.93 -44.59 37.43
C SER A 2 55.95 -44.54 36.28
N THR A 3 54.65 -44.62 36.58
CA THR A 3 53.55 -44.46 35.63
C THR A 3 53.20 -43.00 35.44
N ARG A 4 53.47 -42.44 34.28
CA ARG A 4 53.08 -41.11 33.91
C ARG A 4 51.67 -41.13 33.35
N THR A 5 50.72 -40.52 34.03
CA THR A 5 49.37 -40.31 33.60
C THR A 5 49.34 -39.07 32.71
N ALA A 6 48.97 -39.22 31.44
CA ALA A 6 48.78 -38.13 30.47
C ALA A 6 47.35 -37.63 30.58
N LEU A 7 47.18 -36.35 30.96
CA LEU A 7 45.92 -35.63 30.93
C LEU A 7 45.69 -35.10 29.50
N VAL A 8 44.66 -35.61 28.82
CA VAL A 8 44.18 -35.09 27.54
C VAL A 8 43.17 -34.01 27.84
N ALA A 9 43.54 -32.78 27.55
CA ALA A 9 42.59 -31.63 27.59
C ALA A 9 41.80 -31.59 26.31
N ILE A 10 40.49 -31.84 26.39
CA ILE A 10 39.55 -31.67 25.29
C ILE A 10 39.10 -30.20 25.30
N ALA A 11 39.57 -29.41 24.31
CA ALA A 11 39.11 -28.07 24.07
C ALA A 11 37.77 -28.15 23.27
N LEU A 12 36.67 -27.82 23.92
CA LEU A 12 35.36 -27.63 23.27
C LEU A 12 35.33 -26.28 22.56
N LEU A 13 35.47 -26.29 21.27
CA LEU A 13 35.24 -25.13 20.40
C LEU A 13 33.73 -24.88 20.29
N LEU A 14 33.19 -23.92 21.02
CA LEU A 14 31.83 -23.44 20.85
C LEU A 14 31.80 -22.56 19.60
N LEU A 15 31.35 -23.13 18.47
CA LEU A 15 31.02 -22.36 17.27
C LEU A 15 29.73 -21.59 17.53
N GLY A 16 29.85 -20.29 17.82
CA GLY A 16 28.71 -19.39 17.90
C GLY A 16 28.13 -19.16 16.50
N ILE A 17 26.99 -19.79 16.22
CA ILE A 17 26.20 -19.48 15.02
C ILE A 17 25.51 -18.15 15.28
N ALA A 18 26.05 -17.08 14.71
CA ALA A 18 25.36 -15.80 14.64
C ALA A 18 24.17 -15.94 13.68
N ILE A 19 22.97 -16.03 14.23
CA ILE A 19 21.74 -15.93 13.45
C ILE A 19 21.60 -14.49 12.99
N VAL A 20 22.07 -14.20 11.77
CA VAL A 20 21.79 -12.94 11.10
C VAL A 20 20.32 -13.00 10.67
N SER A 21 19.44 -12.39 11.47
CA SER A 21 18.07 -12.13 11.04
C SER A 21 18.12 -11.12 9.88
N PRO A 22 17.60 -11.44 8.70
CA PRO A 22 17.45 -10.44 7.66
C PRO A 22 16.31 -9.51 8.06
N HIS A 23 16.60 -8.46 8.81
CA HIS A 23 15.73 -7.30 8.86
C HIS A 23 15.91 -6.59 7.53
N GLY A 24 15.17 -7.05 6.54
CA GLY A 24 14.95 -6.28 5.32
C GLY A 24 14.19 -5.02 5.70
N SER A 25 14.93 -3.97 6.00
CA SER A 25 14.38 -2.62 6.08
C SER A 25 13.98 -2.27 4.65
N SER A 26 12.73 -2.54 4.29
CA SER A 26 12.13 -2.00 3.06
C SER A 26 12.11 -0.49 3.26
N SER A 27 13.08 0.22 2.66
CA SER A 27 13.07 1.67 2.65
C SER A 27 11.83 2.10 1.88
N LYS A 28 10.92 2.83 2.55
CA LYS A 28 9.78 3.46 1.87
C LYS A 28 10.31 4.41 0.81
N GLY A 29 9.70 4.40 -0.37
CA GLY A 29 9.95 5.39 -1.40
C GLY A 29 9.56 6.81 -0.92
N PRO A 30 10.08 7.86 -1.58
CA PRO A 30 9.83 9.24 -1.18
C PRO A 30 8.36 9.66 -1.35
N TYR A 31 7.57 8.86 -2.05
CA TYR A 31 6.16 9.11 -2.36
C TYR A 31 5.19 8.18 -1.62
N ALA A 32 5.70 7.32 -0.74
CA ALA A 32 4.90 6.29 -0.09
C ALA A 32 3.85 6.85 0.87
N ALA A 33 2.64 6.31 0.81
CA ALA A 33 1.58 6.62 1.75
C ALA A 33 1.94 6.19 3.19
N ASP A 34 1.42 6.93 4.16
CA ASP A 34 1.58 6.57 5.57
C ASP A 34 0.47 5.61 6.01
N ILE A 35 0.81 4.38 6.32
CA ILE A 35 -0.16 3.33 6.69
C ILE A 35 -0.97 3.67 7.95
N ALA A 36 -0.44 4.50 8.86
CA ALA A 36 -1.17 4.91 10.04
C ALA A 36 -2.23 5.98 9.74
N ARG A 37 -2.02 6.79 8.70
CA ARG A 37 -2.95 7.84 8.27
C ARG A 37 -3.92 7.36 7.22
N SER A 38 -3.41 6.63 6.25
CA SER A 38 -4.17 6.13 5.10
C SER A 38 -3.98 4.62 4.95
N PRO A 39 -4.58 3.81 5.84
CA PRO A 39 -4.46 2.35 5.79
C PRO A 39 -5.17 1.71 4.59
N GLY A 40 -6.05 2.47 3.91
CA GLY A 40 -6.93 1.95 2.88
C GLY A 40 -8.22 1.41 3.47
N VAL A 41 -9.30 2.18 3.35
CA VAL A 41 -10.65 1.77 3.81
C VAL A 41 -11.48 1.35 2.61
N LEU A 42 -12.10 0.18 2.71
CA LEU A 42 -12.94 -0.35 1.64
C LEU A 42 -14.37 0.20 1.71
N ASN A 43 -15.00 0.29 0.55
CA ASN A 43 -16.43 0.56 0.43
C ASN A 43 -17.22 -0.72 0.72
N PRO A 44 -18.07 -0.74 1.77
CA PRO A 44 -18.84 -1.93 2.12
C PRO A 44 -19.86 -2.33 1.05
N ASP A 45 -20.21 -1.41 0.15
CA ASP A 45 -21.16 -1.68 -0.95
C ASP A 45 -20.50 -2.42 -2.12
N VAL A 46 -19.17 -2.63 -2.10
CA VAL A 46 -18.43 -3.36 -3.13
C VAL A 46 -17.87 -4.66 -2.57
N THR A 47 -18.27 -5.76 -3.14
CA THR A 47 -17.83 -7.11 -2.75
C THR A 47 -17.49 -7.92 -3.99
N GLN A 48 -16.71 -8.99 -3.85
CA GLN A 48 -16.44 -9.92 -4.95
C GLN A 48 -17.73 -10.43 -5.64
N ALA A 49 -18.82 -10.57 -4.89
CA ALA A 49 -20.08 -11.11 -5.40
C ALA A 49 -20.86 -10.12 -6.29
N ASN A 50 -20.54 -8.81 -6.22
CA ASN A 50 -21.30 -7.79 -6.96
C ASN A 50 -20.41 -6.92 -7.87
N ILE A 51 -19.17 -7.35 -8.17
CA ILE A 51 -18.27 -6.59 -9.05
C ILE A 51 -18.90 -6.31 -10.41
N ASP A 52 -19.64 -7.26 -10.98
CA ASP A 52 -20.31 -7.13 -12.28
C ASP A 52 -21.43 -6.07 -12.29
N ALA A 53 -21.94 -5.70 -11.11
CA ALA A 53 -22.96 -4.65 -10.95
C ALA A 53 -22.34 -3.33 -10.42
N THR A 54 -21.05 -3.31 -10.12
CA THR A 54 -20.33 -2.17 -9.53
C THR A 54 -19.09 -1.85 -10.36
N ILE A 55 -17.92 -2.16 -9.87
CA ILE A 55 -16.61 -1.75 -10.42
C ILE A 55 -16.33 -2.21 -11.83
N CYS A 56 -17.00 -3.26 -12.31
CA CYS A 56 -16.87 -3.72 -13.70
C CYS A 56 -17.89 -3.08 -14.66
N VAL A 57 -18.76 -2.22 -14.15
CA VAL A 57 -19.66 -1.42 -14.99
C VAL A 57 -18.95 -0.14 -15.40
N HIS A 58 -18.83 0.08 -16.71
CA HIS A 58 -18.22 1.30 -17.24
C HIS A 58 -18.90 2.56 -16.68
N GLY A 59 -18.09 3.46 -16.12
CA GLY A 59 -18.55 4.71 -15.53
C GLY A 59 -19.16 4.61 -14.13
N TRP A 60 -19.23 3.44 -13.52
CA TRP A 60 -19.77 3.27 -12.18
C TRP A 60 -19.04 4.14 -11.13
N THR A 61 -17.70 4.23 -11.19
CA THR A 61 -16.92 5.05 -10.27
C THR A 61 -17.28 6.53 -10.30
N THR A 62 -17.78 7.04 -11.43
CA THR A 62 -18.25 8.42 -11.55
C THR A 62 -19.46 8.69 -10.66
N THR A 63 -20.28 7.68 -10.38
CA THR A 63 -21.50 7.81 -9.57
C THR A 63 -21.21 7.98 -8.08
N ILE A 64 -20.02 7.53 -7.63
CA ILE A 64 -19.62 7.57 -6.23
C ILE A 64 -18.45 8.50 -5.95
N ARG A 65 -17.80 9.02 -6.99
CA ARG A 65 -16.63 9.90 -6.85
C ARG A 65 -17.02 11.19 -6.13
N PRO A 66 -16.27 11.58 -5.07
CA PRO A 66 -16.56 12.82 -4.35
C PRO A 66 -16.28 14.05 -5.23
N PRO A 67 -16.98 15.18 -4.98
CA PRO A 67 -16.72 16.41 -5.71
C PRO A 67 -15.34 16.97 -5.39
N THR A 68 -14.73 17.67 -6.36
CA THR A 68 -13.40 18.27 -6.23
C THR A 68 -13.30 19.27 -5.05
N SER A 69 -14.41 19.91 -4.67
CA SER A 69 -14.44 20.80 -3.49
C SER A 69 -14.13 20.02 -2.21
N TYR A 70 -14.63 18.79 -2.07
CA TYR A 70 -14.33 17.91 -0.95
C TYR A 70 -12.87 17.48 -0.96
N THR A 71 -12.40 16.92 -2.07
CA THR A 71 -11.02 16.40 -2.18
C THR A 71 -9.97 17.50 -2.02
N ASN A 72 -10.20 18.69 -2.56
CA ASN A 72 -9.30 19.85 -2.36
C ASN A 72 -9.27 20.36 -0.92
N ALA A 73 -10.39 20.30 -0.19
CA ALA A 73 -10.41 20.67 1.22
C ALA A 73 -9.64 19.64 2.07
N LEU A 74 -9.84 18.35 1.79
CA LEU A 74 -9.14 17.26 2.46
C LEU A 74 -7.64 17.30 2.14
N LYS A 75 -7.27 17.46 0.88
CA LYS A 75 -5.87 17.56 0.43
C LYS A 75 -5.08 18.63 1.21
N ARG A 76 -5.65 19.84 1.35
CA ARG A 76 -5.01 20.90 2.15
C ARG A 76 -4.77 20.50 3.60
N LYS A 77 -5.67 19.73 4.20
CA LYS A 77 -5.53 19.23 5.57
C LYS A 77 -4.45 18.14 5.62
N GLN A 78 -4.55 17.15 4.75
CA GLN A 78 -3.64 16.00 4.76
C GLN A 78 -2.20 16.37 4.34
N MET A 79 -1.99 17.33 3.44
CA MET A 79 -0.65 17.85 3.14
C MET A 79 0.06 18.35 4.42
N ARG A 80 -0.66 19.03 5.30
CA ARG A 80 -0.09 19.46 6.60
C ARG A 80 0.18 18.28 7.53
N GLU A 81 -0.71 17.30 7.57
CA GLU A 81 -0.58 16.10 8.40
C GLU A 81 0.58 15.18 7.93
N TYR A 82 0.79 15.13 6.62
CA TYR A 82 1.92 14.44 6.01
C TYR A 82 3.23 15.25 6.06
N GLY A 83 3.16 16.54 6.42
CA GLY A 83 4.33 17.42 6.48
C GLY A 83 4.91 17.72 5.11
N VAL A 84 4.10 17.64 4.04
CA VAL A 84 4.54 17.94 2.68
C VAL A 84 4.23 19.38 2.31
N GLY A 85 5.14 20.00 1.56
CA GLY A 85 5.03 21.38 1.06
C GLY A 85 4.65 21.43 -0.41
N GLY A 86 4.63 22.64 -0.97
CA GLY A 86 4.30 22.87 -2.38
C GLY A 86 2.88 23.33 -2.62
N SER A 87 2.46 23.30 -3.88
CA SER A 87 1.13 23.70 -4.34
C SER A 87 0.17 22.50 -4.31
N LEU A 88 -1.14 22.77 -4.18
CA LEU A 88 -2.18 21.72 -4.34
C LEU A 88 -2.13 21.05 -5.71
N SER A 89 -1.62 21.75 -6.74
CA SER A 89 -1.45 21.19 -8.08
C SER A 89 -0.28 20.20 -8.20
N ASP A 90 0.62 20.17 -7.21
CA ASP A 90 1.75 19.23 -7.20
C ASP A 90 1.33 17.83 -6.71
N TYR A 91 0.07 17.72 -6.25
CA TYR A 91 -0.47 16.49 -5.66
C TYR A 91 -1.87 16.18 -6.20
N GLN A 92 -2.12 14.90 -6.40
CA GLN A 92 -3.47 14.34 -6.49
C GLN A 92 -3.98 14.04 -5.07
N GLU A 93 -5.25 14.30 -4.75
CA GLU A 93 -5.89 13.68 -3.59
C GLU A 93 -6.38 12.32 -4.04
N ASP A 94 -5.55 11.34 -3.82
CA ASP A 94 -5.73 10.02 -4.37
C ASP A 94 -6.34 9.03 -3.37
N HIS A 95 -7.04 8.00 -3.87
CA HIS A 95 -7.57 6.92 -3.06
C HIS A 95 -6.48 5.84 -2.87
N LEU A 96 -6.17 5.47 -1.63
CA LEU A 96 -5.20 4.42 -1.36
C LEU A 96 -5.62 3.07 -1.96
N ILE A 97 -6.90 2.74 -1.82
CA ILE A 97 -7.56 1.74 -2.65
C ILE A 97 -8.46 2.49 -3.60
N SER A 98 -8.22 2.37 -4.89
CA SER A 98 -8.94 3.09 -5.93
C SER A 98 -10.44 2.78 -5.92
N LEU A 99 -11.24 3.69 -6.44
CA LEU A 99 -12.68 3.48 -6.55
C LEU A 99 -13.02 2.29 -7.44
N GLU A 100 -12.20 2.04 -8.45
CA GLU A 100 -12.36 0.91 -9.36
C GLU A 100 -11.92 -0.45 -8.77
N LEU A 101 -11.31 -0.43 -7.59
CA LEU A 101 -11.06 -1.62 -6.77
C LEU A 101 -11.90 -1.61 -5.48
N GLY A 102 -12.94 -0.78 -5.42
CA GLY A 102 -13.87 -0.76 -4.29
C GLY A 102 -13.35 -0.07 -3.04
N GLY A 103 -12.45 0.90 -3.20
CA GLY A 103 -12.04 1.78 -2.10
C GLY A 103 -13.17 2.71 -1.66
N HIS A 104 -13.16 3.12 -0.39
CA HIS A 104 -14.18 4.01 0.17
C HIS A 104 -14.04 5.43 -0.45
N PRO A 105 -15.12 5.99 -1.02
CA PRO A 105 -15.02 7.22 -1.80
C PRO A 105 -14.67 8.48 -0.98
N THR A 106 -15.06 8.52 0.29
CA THR A 106 -14.96 9.73 1.11
C THR A 106 -14.31 9.54 2.48
N ASP A 107 -13.96 8.30 2.87
CA ASP A 107 -13.26 8.12 4.13
C ASP A 107 -11.85 8.70 4.03
N PRO A 108 -11.46 9.67 4.89
CA PRO A 108 -10.12 10.27 4.84
C PRO A 108 -8.98 9.26 5.01
N ARG A 109 -9.26 8.08 5.61
CA ARG A 109 -8.29 7.01 5.78
C ARG A 109 -8.07 6.18 4.50
N ASN A 110 -8.85 6.46 3.46
CA ASN A 110 -8.65 5.92 2.11
C ASN A 110 -8.16 6.99 1.13
N LEU A 111 -7.83 8.17 1.60
CA LEU A 111 -7.39 9.30 0.77
C LEU A 111 -6.05 9.82 1.28
N TRP A 112 -5.20 10.29 0.37
CA TRP A 112 -3.90 10.85 0.71
C TRP A 112 -3.36 11.76 -0.40
N PRO A 113 -2.47 12.74 -0.07
CA PRO A 113 -1.88 13.62 -1.08
C PRO A 113 -0.74 12.90 -1.81
N GLU A 114 -1.04 12.27 -2.92
CA GLU A 114 -0.05 11.61 -3.77
C GLU A 114 0.63 12.62 -4.70
N PRO A 115 1.98 12.69 -4.73
CA PRO A 115 2.68 13.65 -5.55
C PRO A 115 2.72 13.25 -7.03
N TYR A 116 2.61 14.25 -7.93
CA TYR A 116 2.90 14.08 -9.34
C TYR A 116 4.44 14.03 -9.59
N PRO A 117 4.91 13.29 -10.60
CA PRO A 117 4.16 12.56 -11.63
C PRO A 117 3.68 11.17 -11.18
N ARG A 118 4.04 10.71 -9.97
CA ARG A 118 3.80 9.34 -9.51
C ARG A 118 2.31 8.96 -9.54
N ALA A 119 1.42 9.83 -9.12
CA ALA A 119 -0.02 9.60 -9.17
C ALA A 119 -0.50 9.18 -10.58
N SER A 120 0.00 9.83 -11.64
CA SER A 120 -0.37 9.49 -13.02
C SER A 120 0.19 8.13 -13.50
N GLU A 121 1.30 7.67 -12.92
CA GLU A 121 1.86 6.35 -13.22
C GLU A 121 1.04 5.25 -12.54
N VAL A 122 0.61 5.50 -11.31
CA VAL A 122 -0.21 4.58 -10.51
C VAL A 122 -1.59 4.39 -11.11
N ASP A 123 -2.23 5.44 -11.66
CA ASP A 123 -3.51 5.34 -12.37
C ASP A 123 -3.51 4.19 -13.42
N SER A 124 -2.39 4.00 -14.13
CA SER A 124 -2.27 2.92 -15.12
C SER A 124 -2.24 1.53 -14.49
N ILE A 125 -1.67 1.41 -13.30
CA ILE A 125 -1.60 0.14 -12.55
C ILE A 125 -2.97 -0.21 -11.98
N GLU A 126 -3.71 0.79 -11.49
CA GLU A 126 -5.09 0.63 -11.00
C GLU A 126 -6.00 0.08 -12.10
N ASN A 127 -5.97 0.72 -13.28
CA ASN A 127 -6.74 0.27 -14.44
C ASN A 127 -6.41 -1.18 -14.84
N ASP A 128 -5.12 -1.59 -14.82
CA ASP A 128 -4.70 -2.97 -15.10
C ASP A 128 -5.22 -3.96 -14.04
N LEU A 129 -5.17 -3.59 -12.77
CA LEU A 129 -5.69 -4.41 -11.67
C LEU A 129 -7.22 -4.57 -11.78
N ASN A 130 -7.95 -3.49 -12.04
CA ASN A 130 -9.39 -3.54 -12.26
C ASN A 130 -9.75 -4.45 -13.45
N ALA A 131 -9.06 -4.29 -14.59
CA ALA A 131 -9.29 -5.14 -15.76
C ALA A 131 -9.09 -6.63 -15.44
N LYS A 132 -8.06 -6.99 -14.67
CA LYS A 132 -7.80 -8.37 -14.25
C LYS A 132 -8.87 -8.91 -13.30
N VAL A 133 -9.38 -8.07 -12.38
CA VAL A 133 -10.49 -8.45 -11.50
C VAL A 133 -11.74 -8.72 -12.32
N CYS A 134 -12.08 -7.83 -13.25
CA CYS A 134 -13.26 -7.97 -14.08
C CYS A 134 -13.16 -9.12 -15.13
N ALA A 135 -11.94 -9.52 -15.49
CA ALA A 135 -11.70 -10.71 -16.30
C ALA A 135 -11.71 -12.03 -15.49
N GLY A 136 -11.77 -11.94 -14.15
CA GLY A 136 -11.68 -13.10 -13.26
C GLY A 136 -10.27 -13.69 -13.13
N GLU A 137 -9.23 -12.93 -13.51
CA GLU A 137 -7.82 -13.31 -13.42
C GLU A 137 -7.24 -13.06 -12.03
N LEU A 138 -7.81 -12.10 -11.28
CA LEU A 138 -7.50 -11.79 -9.90
C LEU A 138 -8.78 -11.73 -9.07
N SER A 139 -8.69 -12.11 -7.80
CA SER A 139 -9.74 -11.75 -6.85
C SER A 139 -9.67 -10.26 -6.50
N LEU A 140 -10.82 -9.68 -6.11
CA LEU A 140 -10.87 -8.29 -5.65
C LEU A 140 -9.91 -8.05 -4.47
N GLU A 141 -9.90 -8.96 -3.50
CA GLU A 141 -9.00 -8.89 -2.34
C GLU A 141 -7.52 -8.87 -2.73
N GLU A 142 -7.11 -9.72 -3.69
CA GLU A 142 -5.72 -9.72 -4.17
C GLU A 142 -5.35 -8.42 -4.87
N ALA A 143 -6.25 -7.85 -5.67
CA ALA A 143 -6.02 -6.58 -6.34
C ALA A 143 -5.88 -5.44 -5.32
N GLN A 144 -6.79 -5.35 -4.37
CA GLN A 144 -6.75 -4.39 -3.26
C GLN A 144 -5.44 -4.48 -2.46
N ARG A 145 -5.01 -5.70 -2.13
CA ARG A 145 -3.74 -5.91 -1.42
C ARG A 145 -2.54 -5.45 -2.25
N LYS A 146 -2.50 -5.77 -3.55
CA LYS A 146 -1.40 -5.37 -4.44
C LYS A 146 -1.29 -3.84 -4.57
N GLU A 147 -2.42 -3.16 -4.74
CA GLU A 147 -2.48 -1.70 -4.79
C GLU A 147 -2.02 -1.07 -3.47
N SER A 148 -2.55 -1.56 -2.34
CA SER A 148 -2.15 -1.08 -1.01
C SER A 148 -0.65 -1.26 -0.76
N GLU A 149 -0.09 -2.42 -1.09
CA GLU A 149 1.35 -2.69 -0.95
C GLU A 149 2.19 -1.75 -1.82
N LEU A 150 1.74 -1.48 -3.06
CA LEU A 150 2.40 -0.56 -3.96
C LEU A 150 2.46 0.85 -3.36
N LYS A 151 1.30 1.42 -3.02
CA LYS A 151 1.19 2.80 -2.53
C LYS A 151 1.85 3.02 -1.17
N HIS A 152 1.88 2.01 -0.31
CA HIS A 152 2.60 2.08 0.97
C HIS A 152 4.12 1.89 0.85
N ARG A 153 4.60 1.38 -0.27
CA ARG A 153 6.03 1.21 -0.53
C ARG A 153 6.61 2.33 -1.37
N ASP A 154 5.95 2.68 -2.45
CA ASP A 154 6.51 3.54 -3.49
C ASP A 154 5.61 4.74 -3.86
N GLY A 155 4.35 4.75 -3.43
CA GLY A 155 3.32 5.66 -3.91
C GLY A 155 2.67 5.16 -5.15
#